data_53998b6a4653c611d3e64fa401701423
#
_entry.id   53998b6a4653c611d3e64fa401701423
#
_cell.length_a   1.000
_cell.length_b   1.000
_cell.length_c   1.000
_cell.angle_alpha   90.00
_cell.angle_beta   90.00
_cell.angle_gamma   90.00
#
_symmetry.space_group_name_H-M   'P 1'
#
loop_
_entity.id
_entity.type
_entity.pdbx_description
1 polymer ?
#
loop_
_entity_poly.entity_id
_entity_poly.type
_entity_poly.pdbx_seq_one_letter_code
_entity_poly.pdbx_strand_id
1 'polypeptide(L)'
;MIKDLYDYLAKPDKTIGEHVEDLIFRANILRKLGYIKDIHIYNLLIQACKGHDLGKANKEFLKRILNPKLHFDETKEISHNILSVYYLDKNEFDENTDDYLIVACCIL
;
A
#
# COMPACT_ATOMS: atom_id res chain seq x y z
N MET A 1 21.38 10.42 0.94
CA MET A 1 20.73 9.34 0.20
C MET A 1 19.24 9.33 0.51
N ILE A 2 18.39 9.35 -0.51
CA ILE A 2 16.94 9.31 -0.33
C ILE A 2 16.53 7.88 -0.02
N LYS A 3 15.84 7.68 1.11
CA LYS A 3 15.33 6.37 1.49
C LYS A 3 14.13 6.02 0.61
N ASP A 4 14.13 4.82 0.02
CA ASP A 4 12.99 4.32 -0.74
C ASP A 4 11.79 4.17 0.19
N LEU A 5 10.58 4.51 -0.29
CA LEU A 5 9.35 4.39 0.51
C LEU A 5 9.13 2.96 1.01
N TYR A 6 9.50 1.96 0.22
CA TYR A 6 9.34 0.56 0.59
C TYR A 6 10.30 0.09 1.68
N ASP A 7 11.33 0.85 2.01
CA ASP A 7 12.28 0.53 3.09
C ASP A 7 11.76 0.95 4.47
N TYR A 8 10.71 1.76 4.53
CA TYR A 8 10.08 2.12 5.80
C TYR A 8 9.37 0.92 6.43
N LEU A 9 9.23 0.93 7.75
CA LEU A 9 8.54 -0.15 8.45
C LEU A 9 7.02 -0.04 8.29
N ALA A 10 6.38 -1.15 7.92
CA ALA A 10 4.93 -1.31 7.98
C ALA A 10 4.48 -1.84 9.33
N LYS A 11 5.32 -2.66 9.95
CA LYS A 11 5.16 -3.28 11.27
C LYS A 11 6.51 -3.21 11.98
N PRO A 12 6.58 -3.44 13.32
CA PRO A 12 7.85 -3.35 14.04
C PRO A 12 8.99 -4.21 13.48
N ASP A 13 8.67 -5.33 12.84
CA ASP A 13 9.63 -6.30 12.34
C ASP A 13 9.62 -6.49 10.83
N LYS A 14 8.90 -5.64 10.08
CA LYS A 14 8.71 -5.84 8.64
C LYS A 14 8.61 -4.49 7.90
N THR A 15 9.37 -4.36 6.82
CA THR A 15 9.27 -3.17 5.95
C THR A 15 8.00 -3.20 5.11
N ILE A 16 7.64 -2.05 4.55
CA ILE A 16 6.52 -1.97 3.61
C ILE A 16 6.77 -2.89 2.42
N GLY A 17 8.00 -2.91 1.88
CA GLY A 17 8.36 -3.77 0.75
C GLY A 17 8.19 -5.26 1.06
N GLU A 18 8.65 -5.70 2.22
CA GLU A 18 8.47 -7.09 2.65
C GLU A 18 7.00 -7.46 2.80
N HIS A 19 6.20 -6.54 3.37
CA HIS A 19 4.75 -6.75 3.51
C HIS A 19 4.06 -6.83 2.14
N VAL A 20 4.44 -5.98 1.20
CA VAL A 20 3.91 -6.01 -0.18
C VAL A 20 4.25 -7.34 -0.85
N GLU A 21 5.49 -7.82 -0.71
CA GLU A 21 5.89 -9.11 -1.28
C GLU A 21 5.04 -10.26 -0.74
N ASP A 22 4.76 -10.26 0.56
CA ASP A 22 3.88 -11.27 1.18
C ASP A 22 2.47 -11.24 0.58
N LEU A 23 1.92 -10.03 0.37
CA LEU A 23 0.58 -9.89 -0.22
C LEU A 23 0.55 -10.34 -1.68
N ILE A 24 1.57 -10.01 -2.45
CA ILE A 24 1.68 -10.44 -3.85
C ILE A 24 1.79 -11.96 -3.92
N PHE A 25 2.56 -12.57 -3.04
CA PHE A 25 2.67 -14.02 -2.95
C PHE A 25 1.29 -14.67 -2.72
N ARG A 26 0.49 -14.11 -1.80
CA ARG A 26 -0.86 -14.60 -1.52
C ARG A 26 -1.80 -14.38 -2.70
N ALA A 27 -1.71 -13.24 -3.39
CA ALA A 27 -2.49 -12.97 -4.59
C ALA A 27 -2.19 -14.00 -5.69
N ASN A 28 -0.92 -14.38 -5.85
CA ASN A 28 -0.51 -15.39 -6.82
C ASN A 28 -1.05 -16.78 -6.48
N ILE A 29 -1.14 -17.12 -5.19
CA ILE A 29 -1.78 -18.38 -4.75
C ILE A 29 -3.26 -18.37 -5.12
N LEU A 30 -3.98 -17.28 -4.85
CA LEU A 30 -5.39 -17.16 -5.20
C LEU A 30 -5.60 -17.31 -6.71
N ARG A 31 -4.73 -16.74 -7.51
CA ARG A 31 -4.78 -16.89 -8.97
C ARG A 31 -4.55 -18.32 -9.40
N LYS A 32 -3.54 -18.99 -8.84
CA LYS A 32 -3.26 -20.42 -9.12
C LYS A 32 -4.42 -21.31 -8.79
N LEU A 33 -5.13 -21.03 -7.70
CA LEU A 33 -6.29 -21.82 -7.26
C LEU A 33 -7.54 -21.54 -8.07
N GLY A 34 -7.50 -20.57 -9.02
CA GLY A 34 -8.62 -20.28 -9.89
C GLY A 34 -9.62 -19.25 -9.38
N TYR A 35 -9.34 -18.60 -8.25
CA TYR A 35 -10.22 -17.55 -7.71
C TYR A 35 -10.11 -16.22 -8.47
N ILE A 36 -8.98 -15.97 -9.13
CA ILE A 36 -8.74 -14.76 -9.92
C ILE A 36 -8.37 -15.21 -11.33
N LYS A 37 -9.34 -15.18 -12.25
CA LYS A 37 -9.17 -15.65 -13.64
C LYS A 37 -8.88 -14.53 -14.61
N ASP A 38 -9.42 -13.33 -14.36
CA ASP A 38 -9.29 -12.17 -15.23
C ASP A 38 -7.95 -11.48 -14.98
N ILE A 39 -7.12 -11.38 -16.01
CA ILE A 39 -5.79 -10.74 -15.88
C ILE A 39 -5.90 -9.26 -15.52
N HIS A 40 -6.93 -8.56 -16.00
CA HIS A 40 -7.13 -7.16 -15.68
C HIS A 40 -7.41 -6.97 -14.18
N ILE A 41 -8.29 -7.79 -13.62
CA ILE A 41 -8.59 -7.79 -12.18
C ILE A 41 -7.34 -8.13 -11.38
N TYR A 42 -6.56 -9.13 -11.82
CA TYR A 42 -5.30 -9.49 -11.17
C TYR A 42 -4.33 -8.29 -11.14
N ASN A 43 -4.19 -7.59 -12.26
CA ASN A 43 -3.31 -6.42 -12.33
C ASN A 43 -3.75 -5.31 -11.38
N LEU A 44 -5.06 -5.06 -11.26
CA LEU A 44 -5.58 -4.08 -10.30
C LEU A 44 -5.31 -4.50 -8.86
N LEU A 45 -5.44 -5.79 -8.55
CA LEU A 45 -5.12 -6.31 -7.22
C LEU A 45 -3.65 -6.09 -6.88
N ILE A 46 -2.74 -6.34 -7.83
CA ILE A 46 -1.31 -6.12 -7.63
C ILE A 46 -1.02 -4.64 -7.36
N GLN A 47 -1.65 -3.73 -8.10
CA GLN A 47 -1.49 -2.29 -7.86
C GLN A 47 -1.99 -1.90 -6.46
N ALA A 48 -3.12 -2.45 -6.04
CA ALA A 48 -3.65 -2.21 -4.69
C ALA A 48 -2.69 -2.74 -3.61
N CYS A 49 -2.11 -3.93 -3.80
CA CYS A 49 -1.13 -4.49 -2.88
C CYS A 49 0.11 -3.60 -2.75
N LYS A 50 0.62 -3.09 -3.88
CA LYS A 50 1.80 -2.24 -3.89
C LYS A 50 1.57 -0.89 -3.21
N GLY A 51 0.36 -0.35 -3.35
CA GLY A 51 0.07 1.02 -2.94
C GLY A 51 -0.59 1.19 -1.58
N HIS A 52 -1.24 0.15 -1.05
CA HIS A 52 -2.16 0.33 0.08
C HIS A 52 -1.51 0.84 1.37
N ASP A 53 -0.23 0.56 1.58
CA ASP A 53 0.47 0.94 2.81
C ASP A 53 1.60 1.96 2.58
N LEU A 54 1.73 2.54 1.39
CA LEU A 54 2.78 3.52 1.13
C LEU A 54 2.70 4.76 2.02
N GLY A 55 1.50 5.13 2.45
CA GLY A 55 1.31 6.25 3.37
C GLY A 55 1.90 6.03 4.76
N LYS A 56 2.31 4.81 5.09
CA LYS A 56 3.05 4.51 6.33
C LYS A 56 4.50 5.01 6.27
N ALA A 57 4.99 5.39 5.10
CA ALA A 57 6.34 5.90 4.91
C ALA A 57 6.43 7.37 5.37
N ASN A 58 6.20 7.61 6.65
CA ASN A 58 6.33 8.94 7.25
C ASN A 58 6.81 8.82 8.70
N LYS A 59 7.39 9.92 9.18
CA LYS A 59 8.03 9.94 10.51
C LYS A 59 7.05 9.72 11.66
N GLU A 60 5.84 10.27 11.56
CA GLU A 60 4.86 10.15 12.64
C GLU A 60 4.35 8.72 12.78
N PHE A 61 4.11 8.05 11.66
CA PHE A 61 3.73 6.64 11.67
C PHE A 61 4.86 5.78 12.25
N LEU A 62 6.11 6.04 11.84
CA LEU A 62 7.27 5.31 12.34
C LEU A 62 7.41 5.44 13.86
N LYS A 63 7.20 6.64 14.40
CA LYS A 63 7.21 6.85 15.86
C LYS A 63 6.21 5.95 16.56
N ARG A 64 5.00 5.81 16.03
CA ARG A 64 3.97 4.95 16.62
C ARG A 64 4.31 3.47 16.55
N ILE A 65 4.92 3.02 15.45
CA ILE A 65 5.39 1.63 15.33
C ILE A 65 6.42 1.32 16.41
N LEU A 66 7.36 2.24 16.64
CA LEU A 66 8.44 2.07 17.59
C LEU A 66 8.00 2.30 19.04
N ASN A 67 6.88 2.96 19.25
CA ASN A 67 6.33 3.23 20.58
C ASN A 67 4.81 2.98 20.59
N PRO A 68 4.38 1.77 21.04
CA PRO A 68 2.95 1.40 21.05
C PRO A 68 2.07 2.28 21.94
N LYS A 69 2.67 3.08 22.83
CA LYS A 69 1.92 4.00 23.70
C LYS A 69 1.45 5.25 22.96
N LEU A 70 2.04 5.56 21.82
CA LEU A 70 1.62 6.71 21.01
C LEU A 70 0.38 6.36 20.21
N HIS A 71 -0.51 7.33 20.07
CA HIS A 71 -1.76 7.18 19.32
C HIS A 71 -1.80 8.14 18.12
N PHE A 72 -2.60 7.78 17.11
CA PHE A 72 -2.84 8.66 15.99
C PHE A 72 -3.45 9.98 16.46
N ASP A 73 -2.92 11.10 15.97
CA ASP A 73 -3.39 12.44 16.27
C ASP A 73 -3.66 13.16 14.95
N GLU A 74 -4.95 13.29 14.60
CA GLU A 74 -5.37 13.91 13.34
C GLU A 74 -5.02 15.41 13.25
N THR A 75 -4.65 16.04 14.38
CA THR A 75 -4.19 17.44 14.36
C THR A 75 -2.75 17.58 13.93
N LYS A 76 -1.98 16.49 13.92
CA LYS A 76 -0.54 16.49 13.62
C LYS A 76 -0.17 15.72 12.38
N GLU A 77 -1.02 14.83 11.92
CA GLU A 77 -0.69 13.99 10.77
C GLU A 77 -1.93 13.63 9.95
N ILE A 78 -1.68 13.25 8.70
CA ILE A 78 -2.70 12.77 7.78
C ILE A 78 -2.74 11.24 7.87
N SER A 79 -3.95 10.65 7.84
CA SER A 79 -4.11 9.19 7.84
C SER A 79 -3.28 8.54 6.74
N HIS A 80 -2.62 7.40 7.05
CA HIS A 80 -1.78 6.71 6.07
C HIS A 80 -2.56 6.22 4.85
N ASN A 81 -3.86 5.96 4.97
CA ASN A 81 -4.69 5.58 3.82
C ASN A 81 -4.78 6.72 2.81
N ILE A 82 -4.99 7.93 3.27
CA ILE A 82 -5.04 9.12 2.41
C ILE A 82 -3.68 9.35 1.75
N LEU A 83 -2.60 9.25 2.53
CA LEU A 83 -1.24 9.40 2.00
C LEU A 83 -0.92 8.30 0.99
N SER A 84 -1.40 7.07 1.21
CA SER A 84 -1.20 5.98 0.26
C SER A 84 -1.82 6.29 -1.10
N VAL A 85 -3.04 6.83 -1.12
CA VAL A 85 -3.68 7.25 -2.37
C VAL A 85 -2.88 8.36 -3.04
N TYR A 86 -2.34 9.30 -2.28
CA TYR A 86 -1.51 10.38 -2.80
C TYR A 86 -0.28 9.84 -3.54
N TYR A 87 0.32 8.73 -3.05
CA TYR A 87 1.49 8.13 -3.66
C TYR A 87 1.19 7.22 -4.86
N LEU A 88 -0.08 6.96 -5.17
CA LEU A 88 -0.41 6.17 -6.35
C LEU A 88 0.04 6.90 -7.62
N ASP A 89 0.75 6.18 -8.48
CA ASP A 89 1.20 6.73 -9.77
C ASP A 89 0.13 6.47 -10.83
N LYS A 90 -0.53 7.53 -11.28
CA LYS A 90 -1.57 7.44 -12.32
C LYS A 90 -1.03 6.85 -13.62
N ASN A 91 0.25 7.02 -13.90
CA ASN A 91 0.87 6.51 -15.13
C ASN A 91 0.89 4.98 -15.17
N GLU A 92 0.86 4.33 -14.01
CA GLU A 92 0.80 2.87 -13.90
C GLU A 92 -0.54 2.30 -14.38
N PHE A 93 -1.54 3.14 -14.61
CA PHE A 93 -2.89 2.74 -15.01
C PHE A 93 -3.20 3.03 -16.48
N ASP A 94 -2.18 3.28 -17.30
CA ASP A 94 -2.30 3.52 -18.75
C ASP A 94 -3.35 4.58 -19.11
N GLU A 95 -3.40 5.66 -18.32
CA GLU A 95 -4.39 6.74 -18.47
C GLU A 95 -5.84 6.29 -18.21
N ASN A 96 -6.05 5.07 -17.72
CA ASN A 96 -7.38 4.59 -17.37
C ASN A 96 -7.78 5.12 -15.98
N THR A 97 -8.58 6.20 -16.02
CA THR A 97 -9.04 6.88 -14.80
C THR A 97 -9.91 5.96 -13.93
N ASP A 98 -10.72 5.10 -14.55
CA ASP A 98 -11.59 4.19 -13.81
C ASP A 98 -10.77 3.17 -13.00
N ASP A 99 -9.71 2.61 -13.59
CA ASP A 99 -8.82 1.69 -12.89
C ASP A 99 -8.13 2.37 -11.72
N TYR A 100 -7.62 3.59 -11.92
CA TYR A 100 -7.03 4.37 -10.85
C TYR A 100 -8.01 4.59 -9.70
N LEU A 101 -9.25 4.97 -10.02
CA LEU A 101 -10.29 5.23 -9.01
C LEU A 101 -10.66 3.95 -8.26
N ILE A 102 -10.75 2.81 -8.95
CA ILE A 102 -11.04 1.51 -8.31
C ILE A 102 -9.96 1.19 -7.29
N VAL A 103 -8.70 1.28 -7.67
CA VAL A 103 -7.58 0.99 -6.76
C VAL A 103 -7.55 1.98 -5.60
N ALA A 104 -7.75 3.28 -5.86
CA ALA A 104 -7.80 4.30 -4.82
C ALA A 104 -8.92 4.01 -3.80
N CYS A 105 -10.11 3.62 -4.26
CA CYS A 105 -11.21 3.26 -3.38
C CYS A 105 -10.90 2.03 -2.54
N CYS A 106 -10.19 1.04 -3.09
CA CYS A 106 -9.77 -0.15 -2.34
C CYS A 106 -8.78 0.19 -1.21
N ILE A 107 -7.96 1.22 -1.39
CA ILE A 107 -6.97 1.64 -0.39
C ILE A 107 -7.63 2.44 0.73
N LEU A 108 -8.58 3.29 0.39
CA LEU A 108 -9.30 4.09 1.37
C LEU A 108 -10.20 3.20 2.24
#